data_10a6ae8d03d32b6678c4822031973e15
#
_entry.id   10a6ae8d03d32b6678c4822031973e15
#
_cell.length_a   1.000
_cell.length_b   1.000
_cell.length_c   1.000
_cell.angle_alpha   90.00
_cell.angle_beta   90.00
_cell.angle_gamma   90.00
#
_symmetry.space_group_name_H-M   'P 1'
#
loop_
_entity.id
_entity.type
_entity.pdbx_description
1 polymer ?
#
loop_
_entity_poly.entity_id
_entity_poly.type
_entity_poly.pdbx_seq_one_letter_code
_entity_poly.pdbx_strand_id
1 'polypeptide(L)'
;MVDNIERIAVDKDGGLFLESTRFGSHVKTNKHWWQQAETLVGFMNAFQLTGNHKYWETVKLSWHFINTCLIDHVRGEWFTKLNRLGVPFLVEPADDPSPYYRNDWKIDPWKCPYHNGRAMMEMMTRIDQIINKTI
;
A
#
# COMPACT_ATOMS: atom_id res chain seq x y z
N MET A 1 -6.44 -0.93 16.62
CA MET A 1 -6.82 -0.91 15.18
C MET A 1 -5.67 -1.39 14.30
N VAL A 2 -4.49 -0.80 14.39
CA VAL A 2 -3.32 -1.13 13.55
C VAL A 2 -2.92 -2.60 13.65
N ASP A 3 -2.86 -3.18 14.87
CA ASP A 3 -2.56 -4.61 15.07
C ASP A 3 -3.53 -5.55 14.33
N ASN A 4 -4.80 -5.17 14.27
CA ASN A 4 -5.80 -5.98 13.57
C ASN A 4 -5.58 -5.93 12.05
N ILE A 5 -5.25 -4.76 11.50
CA ILE A 5 -4.91 -4.58 10.08
C ILE A 5 -3.67 -5.40 9.74
N GLU A 6 -2.61 -5.28 10.55
CA GLU A 6 -1.38 -6.05 10.37
C GLU A 6 -1.64 -7.56 10.32
N ARG A 7 -2.41 -8.06 11.28
CA ARG A 7 -2.70 -9.48 11.41
C ARG A 7 -3.58 -10.05 10.30
N ILE A 8 -4.55 -9.27 9.79
CA ILE A 8 -5.60 -9.76 8.88
C ILE A 8 -5.34 -9.34 7.44
N ALA A 9 -4.84 -8.12 7.22
CA ALA A 9 -4.84 -7.49 5.92
C ALA A 9 -3.46 -7.31 5.29
N VAL A 10 -2.37 -7.35 6.07
CA VAL A 10 -1.01 -7.33 5.51
C VAL A 10 -0.62 -8.75 5.11
N ASP A 11 -0.31 -8.94 3.83
CA ASP A 11 0.18 -10.22 3.30
C ASP A 11 1.67 -10.41 3.63
N LYS A 12 2.17 -11.62 3.45
CA LYS A 12 3.56 -12.00 3.73
C LYS A 12 4.60 -11.22 2.90
N ASP A 13 4.20 -10.71 1.74
CA ASP A 13 5.03 -9.87 0.88
C ASP A 13 4.99 -8.37 1.24
N GLY A 14 4.18 -7.99 2.22
CA GLY A 14 4.01 -6.61 2.68
C GLY A 14 2.89 -5.85 1.99
N GLY A 15 2.25 -6.41 0.96
CA GLY A 15 1.13 -5.79 0.30
C GLY A 15 -0.15 -5.88 1.13
N LEU A 16 -0.93 -4.81 1.19
CA LEU A 16 -2.21 -4.77 1.89
C LEU A 16 -3.34 -5.28 0.99
N PHE A 17 -4.14 -6.19 1.50
CA PHE A 17 -5.34 -6.69 0.83
C PHE A 17 -6.43 -5.62 0.71
N LEU A 18 -7.27 -5.73 -0.31
CA LEU A 18 -8.32 -4.77 -0.64
C LEU A 18 -9.28 -4.56 0.54
N GLU A 19 -9.85 -5.63 1.05
CA GLU A 19 -10.79 -5.58 2.17
C GLU A 19 -10.85 -6.89 2.94
N SER A 20 -11.28 -6.81 4.18
CA SER A 20 -11.62 -7.98 4.98
C SER A 20 -12.79 -7.68 5.91
N THR A 21 -13.51 -8.73 6.32
CA THR A 21 -14.41 -8.62 7.46
C THR A 21 -13.61 -8.38 8.75
N ARG A 22 -14.26 -7.81 9.75
CA ARG A 22 -13.64 -7.45 11.04
C ARG A 22 -12.79 -8.58 11.67
N PHE A 23 -13.17 -9.82 11.47
CA PHE A 23 -12.48 -10.98 12.05
C PHE A 23 -11.68 -11.80 11.03
N GLY A 24 -11.59 -11.33 9.77
CA GLY A 24 -10.83 -12.01 8.73
C GLY A 24 -11.52 -13.27 8.16
N SER A 25 -12.81 -13.43 8.38
CA SER A 25 -13.58 -14.57 7.83
C SER A 25 -13.77 -14.50 6.31
N HIS A 26 -13.63 -13.30 5.75
CA HIS A 26 -13.62 -13.06 4.31
C HIS A 26 -12.57 -12.00 4.00
N VAL A 27 -11.73 -12.26 3.00
CA VAL A 27 -10.66 -11.35 2.58
C VAL A 27 -10.62 -11.30 1.06
N LYS A 28 -10.76 -10.10 0.49
CA LYS A 28 -10.44 -9.86 -0.92
C LYS A 28 -8.97 -9.56 -1.05
N THR A 29 -8.25 -10.44 -1.71
CA THR A 29 -6.78 -10.46 -1.71
C THR A 29 -6.12 -9.61 -2.80
N ASN A 30 -6.90 -8.98 -3.68
CA ASN A 30 -6.36 -7.99 -4.63
C ASN A 30 -5.74 -6.81 -3.86
N LYS A 31 -4.74 -6.18 -4.44
CA LYS A 31 -3.97 -5.11 -3.80
C LYS A 31 -4.07 -3.85 -4.65
N HIS A 32 -4.76 -2.84 -4.14
CA HIS A 32 -4.96 -1.58 -4.83
C HIS A 32 -3.90 -0.56 -4.43
N TRP A 33 -3.52 0.30 -5.35
CA TRP A 33 -2.47 1.30 -5.24
C TRP A 33 -2.61 2.26 -4.04
N TRP A 34 -3.81 2.80 -3.83
CA TRP A 34 -4.04 3.80 -2.78
C TRP A 34 -3.89 3.25 -1.37
N GLN A 35 -4.32 2.01 -1.15
CA GLN A 35 -4.19 1.35 0.15
C GLN A 35 -2.74 1.08 0.51
N GLN A 36 -1.90 0.76 -0.47
CA GLN A 36 -0.47 0.58 -0.23
C GLN A 36 0.18 1.90 0.20
N ALA A 37 -0.20 3.02 -0.40
CA ALA A 37 0.25 4.34 0.00
C ALA A 37 -0.17 4.68 1.45
N GLU A 38 -1.45 4.45 1.78
CA GLU A 38 -1.96 4.71 3.14
C GLU A 38 -1.36 3.75 4.19
N THR A 39 -0.99 2.55 3.79
CA THR A 39 -0.30 1.59 4.67
C THR A 39 1.04 2.14 5.17
N LEU A 40 1.85 2.72 4.29
CA LEU A 40 3.12 3.33 4.68
C LEU A 40 2.91 4.42 5.74
N VAL A 41 2.01 5.35 5.47
CA VAL A 41 1.72 6.47 6.37
C VAL A 41 1.14 5.99 7.70
N GLY A 42 0.20 5.05 7.64
CA GLY A 42 -0.48 4.51 8.82
C GLY A 42 0.46 3.76 9.76
N PHE A 43 1.29 2.86 9.24
CA PHE A 43 2.25 2.12 10.05
C PHE A 43 3.43 2.99 10.51
N MET A 44 3.89 3.94 9.69
CA MET A 44 4.89 4.93 10.14
C MET A 44 4.35 5.77 11.31
N ASN A 45 3.11 6.21 11.22
CA ASN A 45 2.45 6.94 12.31
C ASN A 45 2.35 6.08 13.59
N ALA A 46 1.97 4.80 13.46
CA ALA A 46 1.92 3.88 14.58
C ALA A 46 3.31 3.67 15.22
N PHE A 47 4.36 3.54 14.40
CA PHE A 47 5.73 3.46 14.89
C PHE A 47 6.14 4.71 15.66
N GLN A 48 5.92 5.90 15.11
CA GLN A 48 6.30 7.16 15.75
C GLN A 48 5.55 7.41 17.07
N LEU A 49 4.29 7.00 17.17
CA LEU A 49 3.48 7.17 18.38
C LEU A 49 3.80 6.17 19.49
N THR A 50 4.22 4.96 19.12
CA THR A 50 4.35 3.85 20.10
C THR A 50 5.79 3.42 20.35
N GLY A 51 6.72 3.76 19.45
CA GLY A 51 8.09 3.23 19.46
C GLY A 51 8.19 1.73 19.14
N ASN A 52 7.08 1.07 18.78
CA ASN A 52 7.08 -0.37 18.55
C ASN A 52 7.67 -0.69 17.16
N HIS A 53 8.86 -1.27 17.18
CA HIS A 53 9.62 -1.61 15.99
C HIS A 53 8.91 -2.58 15.01
N LYS A 54 7.93 -3.35 15.45
CA LYS A 54 7.16 -4.20 14.53
C LYS A 54 6.46 -3.40 13.44
N TYR A 55 5.99 -2.19 13.75
CA TYR A 55 5.36 -1.31 12.75
C TYR A 55 6.37 -0.76 11.75
N TRP A 56 7.60 -0.50 12.19
CA TRP A 56 8.70 -0.14 11.30
C TRP A 56 9.06 -1.29 10.34
N GLU A 57 9.07 -2.53 10.83
CA GLU A 57 9.28 -3.70 9.95
C GLU A 57 8.16 -3.82 8.92
N THR A 58 6.90 -3.56 9.31
CA THR A 58 5.79 -3.53 8.36
C THR A 58 5.94 -2.41 7.33
N VAL A 59 6.39 -1.22 7.72
CA VAL A 59 6.70 -0.13 6.77
C VAL A 59 7.75 -0.56 5.75
N LYS A 60 8.85 -1.17 6.20
CA LYS A 60 9.92 -1.63 5.30
C LYS A 60 9.44 -2.72 4.34
N LEU A 61 8.66 -3.66 4.83
CA LEU A 61 8.10 -4.74 4.02
C LEU A 61 7.10 -4.21 2.99
N SER A 62 6.22 -3.30 3.39
CA SER A 62 5.27 -2.66 2.48
C SER A 62 5.97 -1.79 1.43
N TRP A 63 7.03 -1.08 1.81
CA TRP A 63 7.84 -0.35 0.84
C TRP A 63 8.53 -1.28 -0.16
N HIS A 64 9.07 -2.40 0.31
CA HIS A 64 9.64 -3.41 -0.57
C HIS A 64 8.62 -3.90 -1.60
N PHE A 65 7.40 -4.25 -1.15
CA PHE A 65 6.31 -4.64 -2.05
C PHE A 65 5.96 -3.55 -3.06
N ILE A 66 5.81 -2.29 -2.62
CA ILE A 66 5.52 -1.16 -3.50
C ILE A 66 6.61 -1.01 -4.56
N ASN A 67 7.86 -1.01 -4.13
CA ASN A 67 8.99 -0.80 -5.02
C ASN A 67 9.19 -1.94 -6.03
N THR A 68 8.92 -3.19 -5.64
CA THR A 68 9.16 -4.35 -6.50
C THR A 68 7.98 -4.73 -7.38
N CYS A 69 6.74 -4.50 -6.92
CA CYS A 69 5.55 -4.99 -7.59
C CYS A 69 4.64 -3.87 -8.11
N LEU A 70 4.51 -2.77 -7.35
CA LEU A 70 3.50 -1.76 -7.63
C LEU A 70 4.01 -0.65 -8.55
N ILE A 71 5.27 -0.25 -8.43
CA ILE A 71 5.89 0.76 -9.29
C ILE A 71 6.21 0.15 -10.65
N ASP A 72 5.73 0.80 -11.73
CA ASP A 72 6.15 0.47 -13.08
C ASP A 72 7.47 1.18 -13.40
N HIS A 73 8.58 0.51 -13.17
CA HIS A 73 9.92 1.07 -13.41
C HIS A 73 10.24 1.30 -14.90
N VAL A 74 9.41 0.79 -15.81
CA VAL A 74 9.62 0.95 -17.26
C VAL A 74 8.89 2.17 -17.81
N ARG A 75 7.62 2.34 -17.40
CA ARG A 75 6.74 3.40 -17.93
C ARG A 75 6.44 4.50 -16.93
N GLY A 76 6.91 4.35 -15.70
CA GLY A 76 6.60 5.27 -14.62
C GLY A 76 5.22 5.05 -14.00
N GLU A 77 4.98 5.72 -12.87
CA GLU A 77 3.76 5.64 -12.08
C GLU A 77 3.49 4.23 -11.51
N TRP A 78 2.54 4.13 -10.62
CA TRP A 78 2.14 2.86 -10.00
C TRP A 78 1.06 2.17 -10.83
N PHE A 79 1.05 0.83 -10.82
CA PHE A 79 -0.09 0.07 -11.31
C PHE A 79 -1.32 0.32 -10.44
N THR A 80 -2.50 0.28 -11.01
CA THR A 80 -3.75 0.57 -10.29
C THR A 80 -4.13 -0.57 -9.35
N LYS A 81 -3.98 -1.81 -9.85
CA LYS A 81 -4.45 -3.01 -9.15
C LYS A 81 -3.54 -4.19 -9.46
N LEU A 82 -3.24 -4.96 -8.43
CA LEU A 82 -2.43 -6.17 -8.49
C LEU A 82 -3.24 -7.35 -7.93
N ASN A 83 -2.98 -8.54 -8.44
CA ASN A 83 -3.46 -9.75 -7.80
C ASN A 83 -2.67 -10.02 -6.49
N ARG A 84 -3.06 -11.07 -5.76
CA ARG A 84 -2.40 -11.46 -4.51
C ARG A 84 -0.89 -11.67 -4.66
N LEU A 85 -0.44 -12.17 -5.80
CA LEU A 85 0.97 -12.48 -6.07
C LEU A 85 1.79 -11.26 -6.53
N GLY A 86 1.20 -10.04 -6.51
CA GLY A 86 1.88 -8.83 -6.93
C GLY A 86 1.95 -8.64 -8.45
N VAL A 87 1.16 -9.39 -9.22
CA VAL A 87 1.11 -9.25 -10.68
C VAL A 87 0.05 -8.24 -11.07
N PRO A 88 0.38 -7.21 -11.87
CA PRO A 88 -0.60 -6.21 -12.32
C PRO A 88 -1.72 -6.82 -13.16
N PHE A 89 -2.95 -6.39 -12.90
CA PHE A 89 -4.06 -6.68 -13.79
C PHE A 89 -4.00 -5.75 -15.00
N LEU A 90 -3.90 -6.35 -16.18
CA LEU A 90 -4.03 -5.64 -17.46
C LEU A 90 -5.46 -5.70 -18.01
N VAL A 91 -6.25 -6.64 -17.48
CA VAL A 91 -7.67 -6.84 -17.78
C VAL A 91 -8.44 -6.82 -16.47
N GLU A 92 -9.68 -6.34 -16.50
CA GLU A 92 -10.52 -6.24 -15.31
C GLU A 92 -10.79 -7.62 -14.69
N PRO A 93 -10.46 -7.84 -13.40
CA PRO A 93 -10.77 -9.08 -12.72
C PRO A 93 -12.28 -9.20 -12.46
N ALA A 94 -12.83 -10.38 -12.69
CA ALA A 94 -14.26 -10.62 -12.54
C ALA A 94 -14.78 -10.47 -11.10
N ASP A 95 -13.91 -10.71 -10.11
CA ASP A 95 -14.22 -10.62 -8.67
C ASP A 95 -14.05 -9.21 -8.08
N ASP A 96 -13.51 -8.28 -8.87
CA ASP A 96 -13.27 -6.91 -8.46
C ASP A 96 -13.38 -5.95 -9.68
N PRO A 97 -14.53 -5.91 -10.37
CA PRO A 97 -14.71 -5.10 -11.57
C PRO A 97 -14.79 -3.61 -11.22
N SER A 98 -14.23 -2.78 -12.07
CA SER A 98 -14.48 -1.34 -12.03
C SER A 98 -15.35 -0.91 -13.19
N PRO A 99 -16.50 -0.29 -12.95
CA PRO A 99 -17.37 0.19 -14.02
C PRO A 99 -16.89 1.52 -14.63
N TYR A 100 -15.87 2.14 -14.09
CA TYR A 100 -15.51 3.53 -14.41
C TYR A 100 -14.13 3.71 -15.04
N TYR A 101 -13.22 2.73 -14.92
CA TYR A 101 -11.85 2.84 -15.39
C TYR A 101 -11.25 1.47 -15.71
N ARG A 102 -10.20 1.47 -16.51
CA ARG A 102 -9.46 0.25 -16.86
C ARG A 102 -8.24 0.09 -15.97
N ASN A 103 -7.89 -1.14 -15.63
CA ASN A 103 -6.74 -1.44 -14.77
C ASN A 103 -5.38 -1.11 -15.40
N ASP A 104 -5.31 -1.02 -16.73
CA ASP A 104 -4.11 -0.63 -17.46
C ASP A 104 -3.90 0.91 -17.50
N TRP A 105 -4.87 1.69 -17.03
CA TRP A 105 -4.71 3.13 -16.92
C TRP A 105 -3.80 3.50 -15.74
N LYS A 106 -2.91 4.46 -15.97
CA LYS A 106 -2.03 5.01 -14.93
C LYS A 106 -2.65 6.18 -14.19
N ILE A 107 -3.62 6.83 -14.79
CA ILE A 107 -4.41 7.94 -14.23
C ILE A 107 -5.86 7.71 -14.64
N ASP A 108 -6.78 7.93 -13.72
CA ASP A 108 -8.23 7.83 -13.92
C ASP A 108 -8.95 8.81 -12.98
N PRO A 109 -10.28 8.94 -13.01
CA PRO A 109 -11.01 9.85 -12.13
C PRO A 109 -10.79 9.64 -10.62
N TRP A 110 -10.33 8.46 -10.21
CA TRP A 110 -10.03 8.11 -8.82
C TRP A 110 -8.52 8.05 -8.56
N LYS A 111 -7.74 7.61 -9.54
CA LYS A 111 -6.30 7.49 -9.45
C LYS A 111 -5.59 8.73 -9.96
N CYS A 112 -5.29 9.61 -9.02
CA CYS A 112 -4.47 10.81 -9.24
C CYS A 112 -3.27 10.77 -8.26
N PRO A 113 -2.29 11.68 -8.38
CA PRO A 113 -1.11 11.71 -7.50
C PRO A 113 -1.39 12.00 -6.03
N TYR A 114 -2.65 12.05 -5.59
CA TYR A 114 -3.00 12.39 -4.22
C TYR A 114 -2.44 11.38 -3.21
N HIS A 115 -2.83 10.11 -3.29
CA HIS A 115 -2.42 9.13 -2.28
C HIS A 115 -0.93 8.82 -2.32
N ASN A 116 -0.40 8.45 -3.49
CA ASN A 116 1.01 8.10 -3.62
C ASN A 116 1.92 9.32 -3.45
N GLY A 117 1.61 10.46 -4.07
CA GLY A 117 2.39 11.68 -3.93
C GLY A 117 2.43 12.18 -2.49
N ARG A 118 1.27 12.26 -1.82
CA ARG A 118 1.18 12.62 -0.41
C ARG A 118 1.96 11.65 0.47
N ALA A 119 1.78 10.35 0.27
CA ALA A 119 2.48 9.35 1.07
C ALA A 119 4.00 9.47 0.93
N MET A 120 4.51 9.67 -0.29
CA MET A 120 5.96 9.84 -0.49
C MET A 120 6.49 11.09 0.20
N MET A 121 5.82 12.23 0.07
CA MET A 121 6.22 13.47 0.76
C MET A 121 6.19 13.32 2.29
N GLU A 122 5.13 12.69 2.84
CA GLU A 122 5.06 12.43 4.27
C GLU A 122 6.16 11.47 4.73
N MET A 123 6.41 10.39 4.01
CA MET A 123 7.44 9.43 4.37
C MET A 123 8.83 10.06 4.35
N MET A 124 9.17 10.86 3.35
CA MET A 124 10.43 11.60 3.29
C MET A 124 10.59 12.49 4.52
N THR A 125 9.59 13.33 4.80
CA THR A 125 9.61 14.25 5.95
C THR A 125 9.77 13.49 7.28
N ARG A 126 9.05 12.39 7.47
CA ARG A 126 9.08 11.60 8.71
C ARG A 126 10.41 10.84 8.90
N ILE A 127 10.98 10.32 7.82
CA ILE A 127 12.30 9.67 7.85
C ILE A 127 13.38 10.70 8.18
N ASP A 128 13.38 11.86 7.55
CA ASP A 128 14.32 12.95 7.86
C ASP A 128 14.24 13.38 9.35
N GLN A 129 13.04 13.46 9.90
CA GLN A 129 12.85 13.76 11.32
C GLN A 129 13.43 12.67 12.24
N ILE A 130 13.34 11.40 11.85
CA ILE A 130 13.92 10.29 12.61
C ILE A 130 15.45 10.37 12.56
N ILE A 131 16.02 10.55 11.38
CA ILE A 131 17.48 10.65 11.18
C ILE A 131 18.04 11.83 11.98
N ASN A 132 17.43 13.01 11.86
CA ASN A 132 17.90 14.22 12.52
C ASN A 132 17.71 14.23 14.05
N LYS A 133 16.86 13.36 14.61
CA LYS A 133 16.74 13.16 16.06
C LYS A 133 17.76 12.18 16.62
N THR A 134 18.42 11.43 15.77
CA THR A 134 19.40 10.39 16.14
C THR A 134 20.84 10.93 16.12
N ILE A 135 21.03 12.16 15.60
CA ILE A 135 22.28 12.93 15.59
C ILE A 135 22.22 13.95 16.72
#